data_ddebffea6e8752eb341bd7e351ac084b
#
_entry.id   ddebffea6e8752eb341bd7e351ac084b
#
_cell.length_a   1.000
_cell.length_b   1.000
_cell.length_c   1.000
_cell.angle_alpha   90.00
_cell.angle_beta   90.00
_cell.angle_gamma   90.00
#
_symmetry.space_group_name_H-M   'P 1'
#
loop_
_entity.id
_entity.type
_entity.pdbx_description
1 polymer ?
#
loop_
_entity_poly.entity_id
_entity_poly.type
_entity_poly.pdbx_seq_one_letter_code
_entity_poly.pdbx_strand_id
1 'polypeptide(L)'
;MLGYLALFHEIGLDYTWTTFASEGGNFGSFVSHDLMKSLNTKIYAEAKRLGVKWIIGGECGHMWRVLHQYMDTMNGPAGFLEEPVSPVTGTKFENTKSTKMVHICEFTADLIKNNKIKFDKSRNDHRKVTFHDSCNPARAMGLIEEPRYVINNVCNYFYEMPENTIKEQTFCCGSGAGLGTDENLEMRLRGGLPRANAVKFVKEKYGVNFLGCICAIDKATLPPLMDYWVGDVEVGGVHELVGNALIMKGEKERTTDLRGDPLPTNESVKIETH
;
A
#
# COMPACT_ATOMS: atom_id res chain seq x y z
N MET A 1 0.65 -6.60 6.66
CA MET A 1 1.18 -6.53 8.05
C MET A 1 2.55 -7.20 8.17
N LEU A 2 2.70 -8.50 7.85
CA LEU A 2 3.98 -9.22 8.00
C LEU A 2 5.15 -8.54 7.27
N GLY A 3 4.94 -8.03 6.05
CA GLY A 3 5.98 -7.31 5.32
C GLY A 3 6.47 -6.02 6.01
N TYR A 4 5.60 -5.33 6.74
CA TYR A 4 6.01 -4.17 7.55
C TYR A 4 6.85 -4.59 8.74
N LEU A 5 6.41 -5.65 9.46
CA LEU A 5 7.16 -6.17 10.60
C LEU A 5 8.55 -6.66 10.19
N ALA A 6 8.66 -7.37 9.07
CA ALA A 6 9.93 -7.82 8.53
C ALA A 6 10.85 -6.63 8.19
N LEU A 7 10.30 -5.61 7.52
CA LEU A 7 11.04 -4.39 7.18
C LEU A 7 11.53 -3.66 8.43
N PHE A 8 10.65 -3.43 9.40
CA PHE A 8 11.00 -2.70 10.63
C PHE A 8 12.02 -3.47 11.49
N HIS A 9 11.89 -4.79 11.55
CA HIS A 9 12.87 -5.64 12.21
C HIS A 9 14.25 -5.56 11.54
N GLU A 10 14.28 -5.66 10.20
CA GLU A 10 15.54 -5.64 9.44
C GLU A 10 16.33 -4.36 9.66
N ILE A 11 15.66 -3.21 9.68
CA ILE A 11 16.30 -1.90 9.86
C ILE A 11 16.48 -1.51 11.35
N GLY A 12 15.97 -2.33 12.28
CA GLY A 12 16.03 -2.01 13.72
C GLY A 12 15.24 -0.75 14.08
N LEU A 13 14.09 -0.53 13.42
CA LEU A 13 13.25 0.65 13.67
C LEU A 13 12.65 0.59 15.07
N ASP A 14 12.77 1.69 15.83
CA ASP A 14 12.00 1.92 17.04
C ASP A 14 10.61 2.41 16.67
N TYR A 15 9.60 1.60 16.93
CA TYR A 15 8.22 1.88 16.55
C TYR A 15 7.22 1.34 17.56
N THR A 16 6.01 1.86 17.54
CA THR A 16 4.87 1.34 18.29
C THR A 16 3.62 1.27 17.42
N TRP A 17 2.70 0.38 17.81
CA TRP A 17 1.38 0.27 17.20
C TRP A 17 0.34 0.88 18.11
N THR A 18 -0.62 1.61 17.54
CA THR A 18 -1.80 1.99 18.29
C THR A 18 -2.90 0.94 18.16
N THR A 19 -3.58 0.67 19.28
CA THR A 19 -4.77 -0.18 19.34
C THR A 19 -6.03 0.62 19.66
N PHE A 20 -5.89 1.90 20.01
CA PHE A 20 -6.98 2.78 20.41
C PHE A 20 -7.49 3.70 19.31
N ALA A 21 -6.65 4.03 18.36
CA ALA A 21 -6.99 4.85 17.22
C ALA A 21 -7.13 3.98 16.00
N SER A 22 -8.35 3.62 15.67
CA SER A 22 -8.65 2.85 14.47
C SER A 22 -8.89 3.74 13.26
N GLU A 23 -8.85 3.15 12.09
CA GLU A 23 -8.98 3.79 10.79
C GLU A 23 -10.41 4.29 10.46
N GLY A 24 -11.15 4.77 11.42
CA GLY A 24 -12.53 5.23 11.22
C GLY A 24 -12.68 6.66 10.69
N GLY A 25 -11.60 7.43 10.59
CA GLY A 25 -11.65 8.85 10.27
C GLY A 25 -12.29 9.19 8.92
N ASN A 26 -12.17 8.31 7.94
CA ASN A 26 -12.79 8.47 6.64
C ASN A 26 -14.32 8.34 6.65
N PHE A 27 -14.92 7.62 7.60
CA PHE A 27 -16.39 7.52 7.70
C PHE A 27 -17.05 8.87 7.94
N GLY A 28 -16.37 9.77 8.63
CA GLY A 28 -16.82 11.12 8.80
C GLY A 28 -17.04 11.89 7.50
N SER A 29 -16.25 11.61 6.47
CA SER A 29 -16.43 12.24 5.15
C SER A 29 -17.71 11.77 4.44
N PHE A 30 -18.30 10.66 4.83
CA PHE A 30 -19.55 10.14 4.28
C PHE A 30 -20.77 10.42 5.17
N VAL A 31 -20.56 10.61 6.47
CA VAL A 31 -21.62 10.73 7.46
C VAL A 31 -21.72 12.16 7.98
N SER A 32 -20.65 12.67 8.60
CA SER A 32 -20.61 14.05 9.11
C SER A 32 -19.19 14.51 9.43
N HIS A 33 -18.96 15.83 9.33
CA HIS A 33 -17.70 16.46 9.74
C HIS A 33 -17.40 16.27 11.22
N ASP A 34 -18.44 16.32 12.08
CA ASP A 34 -18.27 16.14 13.52
C ASP A 34 -17.77 14.75 13.87
N LEU A 35 -18.28 13.72 13.18
CA LEU A 35 -17.78 12.35 13.31
C LEU A 35 -16.33 12.26 12.84
N MET A 36 -15.98 12.84 11.70
CA MET A 36 -14.61 12.87 11.17
C MET A 36 -13.67 13.57 12.16
N LYS A 37 -14.05 14.72 12.70
CA LYS A 37 -13.31 15.45 13.71
C LYS A 37 -13.11 14.61 14.98
N SER A 38 -14.17 13.97 15.48
CA SER A 38 -14.10 13.11 16.66
C SER A 38 -13.11 11.97 16.51
N LEU A 39 -13.13 11.27 15.35
CA LEU A 39 -12.23 10.17 15.08
C LEU A 39 -10.77 10.65 14.92
N ASN A 40 -10.54 11.74 14.20
CA ASN A 40 -9.22 12.32 14.04
C ASN A 40 -8.63 12.84 15.37
N THR A 41 -9.49 13.39 16.24
CA THR A 41 -9.08 13.81 17.59
C THR A 41 -8.54 12.64 18.40
N LYS A 42 -9.15 11.46 18.30
CA LYS A 42 -8.65 10.25 18.97
C LYS A 42 -7.25 9.84 18.46
N ILE A 43 -7.02 9.94 17.16
CA ILE A 43 -5.70 9.64 16.58
C ILE A 43 -4.64 10.61 17.10
N TYR A 44 -4.93 11.90 17.15
CA TYR A 44 -4.04 12.90 17.72
C TYR A 44 -3.74 12.67 19.21
N ALA A 45 -4.79 12.41 19.98
CA ALA A 45 -4.65 12.13 21.41
C ALA A 45 -3.78 10.89 21.66
N GLU A 46 -3.96 9.86 20.85
CA GLU A 46 -3.18 8.63 20.96
C GLU A 46 -1.71 8.83 20.54
N ALA A 47 -1.47 9.52 19.43
CA ALA A 47 -0.11 9.86 18.99
C ALA A 47 0.64 10.67 20.08
N LYS A 48 -0.05 11.64 20.70
CA LYS A 48 0.49 12.42 21.82
C LYS A 48 0.75 11.56 23.06
N ARG A 49 -0.19 10.67 23.42
CA ARG A 49 -0.05 9.75 24.56
C ARG A 49 1.15 8.82 24.39
N LEU A 50 1.38 8.32 23.19
CA LEU A 50 2.48 7.43 22.86
C LEU A 50 3.83 8.17 22.73
N GLY A 51 3.83 9.50 22.67
CA GLY A 51 5.03 10.30 22.52
C GLY A 51 5.76 10.06 21.19
N VAL A 52 5.01 9.71 20.13
CA VAL A 52 5.62 9.46 18.82
C VAL A 52 6.10 10.75 18.16
N LYS A 53 7.18 10.66 17.39
CA LYS A 53 7.74 11.80 16.67
C LYS A 53 7.01 12.11 15.38
N TRP A 54 6.57 11.08 14.67
CA TRP A 54 5.79 11.16 13.44
C TRP A 54 5.03 9.85 13.21
N ILE A 55 4.11 9.85 12.26
CA ILE A 55 3.18 8.74 12.00
C ILE A 55 3.52 8.12 10.64
N ILE A 56 3.67 6.79 10.61
CA ILE A 56 3.72 6.03 9.35
C ILE A 56 2.30 5.57 9.01
N GLY A 57 1.82 5.93 7.83
CA GLY A 57 0.57 5.47 7.27
C GLY A 57 0.77 4.52 6.08
N GLY A 58 -0.28 3.87 5.61
CA GLY A 58 -0.13 3.09 4.37
C GLY A 58 -1.10 1.98 4.06
N GLU A 59 -1.90 1.52 5.01
CA GLU A 59 -2.85 0.42 4.73
C GLU A 59 -4.23 0.90 4.30
N CYS A 60 -4.60 2.14 4.57
CA CYS A 60 -5.88 2.70 4.17
C CYS A 60 -5.69 4.02 3.43
N GLY A 61 -5.97 4.02 2.13
CA GLY A 61 -5.83 5.22 1.30
C GLY A 61 -6.73 6.37 1.72
N HIS A 62 -7.95 6.07 2.19
CA HIS A 62 -8.86 7.09 2.72
C HIS A 62 -8.30 7.73 4.00
N MET A 63 -7.84 6.91 4.94
CA MET A 63 -7.26 7.41 6.18
C MET A 63 -6.01 8.23 5.90
N TRP A 64 -5.13 7.78 5.01
CA TRP A 64 -3.96 8.53 4.57
C TRP A 64 -4.35 9.94 4.11
N ARG A 65 -5.34 10.04 3.22
CA ARG A 65 -5.83 11.33 2.75
C ARG A 65 -6.43 12.18 3.88
N VAL A 66 -7.28 11.60 4.71
CA VAL A 66 -7.97 12.33 5.79
C VAL A 66 -6.97 12.89 6.81
N LEU A 67 -6.03 12.08 7.24
CA LEU A 67 -4.99 12.50 8.17
C LEU A 67 -4.07 13.55 7.54
N HIS A 68 -3.72 13.39 6.28
CA HIS A 68 -2.83 14.30 5.59
C HIS A 68 -3.47 15.66 5.30
N GLN A 69 -4.75 15.70 4.89
CA GLN A 69 -5.42 16.92 4.49
C GLN A 69 -6.17 17.65 5.62
N TYR A 70 -6.72 16.91 6.59
CA TYR A 70 -7.71 17.48 7.51
C TYR A 70 -7.31 17.45 8.98
N MET A 71 -6.27 16.71 9.34
CA MET A 71 -5.93 16.53 10.75
C MET A 71 -5.61 17.86 11.45
N ASP A 72 -4.72 18.65 10.87
CA ASP A 72 -4.36 19.96 11.41
C ASP A 72 -5.50 20.96 11.34
N THR A 73 -6.32 20.91 10.29
CA THR A 73 -7.50 21.78 10.14
C THR A 73 -8.56 21.50 11.20
N MET A 74 -8.75 20.22 11.56
CA MET A 74 -9.79 19.82 12.51
C MET A 74 -9.37 19.90 13.97
N ASN A 75 -8.10 19.67 14.26
CA ASN A 75 -7.59 19.50 15.61
C ASN A 75 -6.53 20.53 16.00
N GLY A 76 -6.19 21.45 15.09
CA GLY A 76 -5.10 22.38 15.25
C GLY A 76 -3.72 21.73 14.93
N PRO A 77 -2.66 22.54 14.88
CA PRO A 77 -1.33 22.08 14.55
C PRO A 77 -0.82 20.98 15.49
N ALA A 78 -0.25 19.92 14.92
CA ALA A 78 0.38 18.84 15.68
C ALA A 78 1.80 19.25 16.13
N GLY A 79 1.92 20.33 16.89
CA GLY A 79 3.22 20.85 17.32
C GLY A 79 4.03 19.88 18.20
N PHE A 80 3.43 18.80 18.67
CA PHE A 80 4.11 17.73 19.41
C PHE A 80 4.77 16.68 18.49
N LEU A 81 4.44 16.67 17.20
CA LEU A 81 5.10 15.83 16.22
C LEU A 81 6.29 16.59 15.60
N GLU A 82 7.37 15.91 15.40
CA GLU A 82 8.55 16.44 14.71
C GLU A 82 8.35 16.42 13.19
N GLU A 83 9.13 17.22 12.46
CA GLU A 83 9.25 17.04 11.01
C GLU A 83 9.75 15.63 10.73
N PRO A 84 9.11 14.88 9.79
CA PRO A 84 9.52 13.51 9.55
C PRO A 84 10.88 13.46 8.86
N VAL A 85 11.84 13.01 9.64
CA VAL A 85 13.21 12.71 9.19
C VAL A 85 13.46 11.24 9.43
N SER A 86 13.85 10.51 8.39
CA SER A 86 14.13 9.08 8.51
C SER A 86 15.20 8.85 9.61
N PRO A 87 14.90 8.05 10.63
CA PRO A 87 15.89 7.73 11.67
C PRO A 87 17.00 6.81 11.16
N VAL A 88 16.83 6.25 9.95
CA VAL A 88 17.78 5.31 9.34
C VAL A 88 18.69 5.98 8.32
N THR A 89 18.16 6.95 7.56
CA THR A 89 18.86 7.57 6.42
C THR A 89 19.17 9.05 6.64
N GLY A 90 18.45 9.72 7.54
CA GLY A 90 18.49 11.15 7.73
C GLY A 90 17.72 11.95 6.66
N THR A 91 17.02 11.28 5.75
CA THR A 91 16.22 11.94 4.71
C THR A 91 15.04 12.69 5.31
N LYS A 92 14.82 13.93 4.91
CA LYS A 92 13.61 14.71 5.20
C LYS A 92 12.54 14.38 4.17
N PHE A 93 11.35 13.99 4.63
CA PHE A 93 10.22 13.68 3.75
C PHE A 93 9.42 14.95 3.44
N GLU A 94 9.67 15.52 2.28
CA GLU A 94 9.10 16.84 1.92
C GLU A 94 7.59 16.84 1.74
N ASN A 95 7.04 15.78 1.18
CA ASN A 95 5.59 15.64 0.96
C ASN A 95 4.77 15.61 2.27
N THR A 96 5.42 15.44 3.40
CA THR A 96 4.78 15.24 4.70
C THR A 96 4.93 16.41 5.66
N LYS A 97 5.56 17.50 5.24
CA LYS A 97 5.87 18.67 6.12
C LYS A 97 4.67 19.23 6.87
N SER A 98 3.50 19.25 6.25
CA SER A 98 2.30 19.82 6.87
C SER A 98 1.64 18.90 7.89
N THR A 99 1.77 17.58 7.74
CA THR A 99 0.97 16.60 8.52
C THR A 99 1.81 15.70 9.41
N LYS A 100 3.13 15.76 9.30
CA LYS A 100 4.03 14.89 10.07
C LYS A 100 3.77 13.39 9.87
N MET A 101 3.25 13.05 8.71
CA MET A 101 2.98 11.67 8.31
C MET A 101 3.82 11.27 7.12
N VAL A 102 4.27 10.02 7.13
CA VAL A 102 5.02 9.40 6.02
C VAL A 102 4.25 8.19 5.53
N HIS A 103 4.07 8.05 4.23
CA HIS A 103 3.53 6.82 3.69
C HIS A 103 4.60 5.72 3.71
N ILE A 104 4.20 4.50 4.02
CA ILE A 104 5.15 3.37 4.09
C ILE A 104 5.90 3.16 2.76
N CYS A 105 5.29 3.47 1.61
CA CYS A 105 5.98 3.42 0.31
C CYS A 105 7.05 4.51 0.18
N GLU A 106 6.83 5.72 0.70
CA GLU A 106 7.85 6.79 0.75
C GLU A 106 9.03 6.34 1.60
N PHE A 107 8.75 5.81 2.79
CA PHE A 107 9.78 5.30 3.70
C PHE A 107 10.57 4.13 3.10
N THR A 108 9.88 3.16 2.50
CA THR A 108 10.55 2.01 1.85
C THR A 108 11.39 2.45 0.65
N ALA A 109 10.87 3.37 -0.18
CA ALA A 109 11.63 3.93 -1.29
C ALA A 109 12.89 4.65 -0.84
N ASP A 110 12.82 5.39 0.27
CA ASP A 110 13.98 6.03 0.90
C ASP A 110 15.04 5.02 1.35
N LEU A 111 14.62 3.96 2.03
CA LEU A 111 15.53 2.88 2.47
C LEU A 111 16.23 2.21 1.27
N ILE A 112 15.51 1.99 0.18
CA ILE A 112 16.07 1.42 -1.06
C ILE A 112 17.09 2.39 -1.69
N LYS A 113 16.73 3.66 -1.87
CA LYS A 113 17.59 4.69 -2.46
C LYS A 113 18.90 4.86 -1.69
N ASN A 114 18.86 4.65 -0.38
CA ASN A 114 20.02 4.76 0.52
C ASN A 114 20.70 3.40 0.81
N ASN A 115 20.37 2.33 0.09
CA ASN A 115 20.96 0.98 0.24
C ASN A 115 20.91 0.43 1.67
N LYS A 116 19.84 0.73 2.43
CA LYS A 116 19.66 0.25 3.80
C LYS A 116 19.05 -1.15 3.90
N ILE A 117 18.44 -1.62 2.83
CA ILE A 117 17.80 -2.92 2.70
C ILE A 117 18.22 -3.58 1.39
N LYS A 118 18.21 -4.90 1.37
CA LYS A 118 18.56 -5.71 0.18
C LYS A 118 17.42 -6.64 -0.18
N PHE A 119 17.30 -6.93 -1.45
CA PHE A 119 16.23 -7.78 -1.97
C PHE A 119 16.78 -8.87 -2.89
N ASP A 120 16.13 -10.01 -2.83
CA ASP A 120 16.18 -11.05 -3.85
C ASP A 120 14.86 -11.03 -4.63
N LYS A 121 14.87 -10.40 -5.80
CA LYS A 121 13.69 -10.26 -6.66
C LYS A 121 13.15 -11.60 -7.14
N SER A 122 14.02 -12.62 -7.28
CA SER A 122 13.64 -13.93 -7.80
C SER A 122 12.57 -14.62 -6.94
N ARG A 123 12.47 -14.26 -5.67
CA ARG A 123 11.43 -14.75 -4.75
C ARG A 123 10.01 -14.33 -5.15
N ASN A 124 9.87 -13.35 -6.04
CA ASN A 124 8.60 -12.93 -6.62
C ASN A 124 8.44 -13.32 -8.09
N ASP A 125 9.30 -14.15 -8.68
CA ASP A 125 9.29 -14.44 -10.12
C ASP A 125 8.06 -15.22 -10.60
N HIS A 126 7.38 -15.92 -9.70
CA HIS A 126 6.08 -16.56 -9.95
C HIS A 126 4.94 -15.54 -10.13
N ARG A 127 5.17 -14.27 -9.80
CA ARG A 127 4.20 -13.17 -9.89
C ARG A 127 4.59 -12.20 -11.00
N LYS A 128 3.78 -12.15 -12.04
CA LYS A 128 3.80 -11.08 -13.03
C LYS A 128 2.87 -9.98 -12.55
N VAL A 129 3.46 -8.91 -12.04
CA VAL A 129 2.78 -7.89 -11.25
C VAL A 129 2.25 -6.77 -12.14
N THR A 130 1.04 -6.31 -11.88
CA THR A 130 0.57 -4.97 -12.23
C THR A 130 0.15 -4.22 -10.97
N PHE A 131 -0.10 -2.91 -11.06
CA PHE A 131 -0.37 -2.09 -9.88
C PHE A 131 -1.65 -1.26 -10.04
N HIS A 132 -2.52 -1.35 -9.03
CA HIS A 132 -3.68 -0.47 -8.91
C HIS A 132 -3.32 0.78 -8.11
N ASP A 133 -3.30 1.91 -8.78
CA ASP A 133 -3.21 3.21 -8.10
C ASP A 133 -4.48 3.47 -7.30
N SER A 134 -4.39 3.34 -5.99
CA SER A 134 -5.52 3.64 -5.10
C SER A 134 -5.87 5.12 -5.19
N CYS A 135 -7.14 5.44 -5.41
CA CYS A 135 -7.58 6.79 -5.79
C CYS A 135 -7.20 7.89 -4.78
N ASN A 136 -7.27 7.62 -3.49
CA ASN A 136 -6.92 8.61 -2.48
C ASN A 136 -5.41 8.85 -2.38
N PRO A 137 -4.52 7.85 -2.28
CA PRO A 137 -3.09 8.09 -2.32
C PRO A 137 -2.62 8.69 -3.63
N ALA A 138 -3.01 8.14 -4.77
CA ALA A 138 -2.51 8.58 -6.07
C ALA A 138 -3.14 9.91 -6.52
N ARG A 139 -4.45 9.90 -6.85
CA ARG A 139 -5.11 11.07 -7.44
C ARG A 139 -5.21 12.26 -6.49
N ALA A 140 -5.50 12.02 -5.20
CA ALA A 140 -5.70 13.10 -4.25
C ALA A 140 -4.42 13.58 -3.57
N MET A 141 -3.41 12.71 -3.44
CA MET A 141 -2.22 12.97 -2.63
C MET A 141 -0.90 12.89 -3.42
N GLY A 142 -0.94 12.51 -4.70
CA GLY A 142 0.23 12.48 -5.56
C GLY A 142 1.23 11.34 -5.26
N LEU A 143 0.84 10.33 -4.48
CA LEU A 143 1.68 9.17 -4.19
C LEU A 143 1.66 8.20 -5.38
N ILE A 144 2.51 8.43 -6.35
CA ILE A 144 2.50 7.78 -7.65
C ILE A 144 3.78 6.98 -7.91
N GLU A 145 4.92 7.63 -7.74
CA GLU A 145 6.20 7.07 -8.15
C GLU A 145 6.81 6.15 -7.09
N GLU A 146 6.56 6.40 -5.81
CA GLU A 146 7.12 5.62 -4.71
C GLU A 146 6.66 4.16 -4.72
N PRO A 147 5.36 3.83 -4.90
CA PRO A 147 4.93 2.44 -5.02
C PRO A 147 5.59 1.74 -6.22
N ARG A 148 5.70 2.40 -7.36
CA ARG A 148 6.35 1.88 -8.57
C ARG A 148 7.83 1.62 -8.35
N TYR A 149 8.51 2.59 -7.74
CA TYR A 149 9.91 2.45 -7.40
C TYR A 149 10.15 1.25 -6.49
N VAL A 150 9.30 1.06 -5.48
CA VAL A 150 9.37 -0.11 -4.59
C VAL A 150 9.14 -1.40 -5.39
N ILE A 151 8.06 -1.50 -6.17
CA ILE A 151 7.74 -2.71 -6.95
C ILE A 151 8.88 -3.07 -7.90
N ASN A 152 9.43 -2.10 -8.61
CA ASN A 152 10.56 -2.32 -9.55
C ASN A 152 11.84 -2.79 -8.86
N ASN A 153 11.99 -2.55 -7.55
CA ASN A 153 13.14 -3.02 -6.79
C ASN A 153 12.93 -4.38 -6.13
N VAL A 154 11.69 -4.88 -6.04
CA VAL A 154 11.36 -6.16 -5.40
C VAL A 154 10.81 -7.20 -6.36
N CYS A 155 10.51 -6.84 -7.61
CA CYS A 155 10.01 -7.75 -8.64
C CYS A 155 10.82 -7.62 -9.92
N ASN A 156 10.98 -8.74 -10.65
CA ASN A 156 11.57 -8.76 -12.00
C ASN A 156 10.51 -8.46 -13.07
N TYR A 157 9.25 -8.80 -12.83
CA TYR A 157 8.16 -8.69 -13.80
C TYR A 157 7.09 -7.72 -13.30
N PHE A 158 7.17 -6.47 -13.78
CA PHE A 158 6.18 -5.44 -13.52
C PHE A 158 5.69 -4.85 -14.84
N TYR A 159 4.38 -4.79 -15.03
CA TYR A 159 3.71 -4.33 -16.24
C TYR A 159 2.65 -3.29 -15.90
N GLU A 160 2.81 -2.09 -16.45
CA GLU A 160 1.82 -1.04 -16.30
C GLU A 160 0.55 -1.34 -17.12
N MET A 161 -0.59 -1.02 -16.54
CA MET A 161 -1.86 -0.97 -17.28
C MET A 161 -1.85 0.19 -18.30
N PRO A 162 -2.84 0.28 -19.21
CA PRO A 162 -2.90 1.39 -20.17
C PRO A 162 -2.81 2.75 -19.49
N GLU A 163 -2.05 3.67 -20.10
CA GLU A 163 -1.68 4.97 -19.52
C GLU A 163 -2.87 5.80 -19.03
N ASN A 164 -3.99 5.74 -19.75
CA ASN A 164 -5.22 6.44 -19.37
C ASN A 164 -6.01 5.78 -18.24
N THR A 165 -5.45 4.78 -17.58
CA THR A 165 -6.10 4.00 -16.50
C THR A 165 -5.27 3.95 -15.21
N ILE A 166 -4.12 4.61 -15.18
CA ILE A 166 -3.15 4.59 -14.08
C ILE A 166 -2.88 5.99 -13.55
N LYS A 167 -2.10 6.07 -12.48
CA LYS A 167 -1.67 7.32 -11.86
C LYS A 167 -2.87 8.20 -11.48
N GLU A 168 -2.86 9.47 -11.83
CA GLU A 168 -3.96 10.41 -11.57
C GLU A 168 -5.25 10.05 -12.32
N GLN A 169 -5.13 9.33 -13.43
CA GLN A 169 -6.26 8.89 -14.26
C GLN A 169 -6.81 7.53 -13.81
N THR A 170 -6.32 7.02 -12.67
CA THR A 170 -6.71 5.69 -12.17
C THR A 170 -8.21 5.47 -12.14
N PHE A 171 -8.64 4.28 -12.53
CA PHE A 171 -10.03 3.84 -12.39
C PHE A 171 -10.32 3.34 -10.98
N CYS A 172 -11.58 3.46 -10.58
CA CYS A 172 -12.04 3.05 -9.25
C CYS A 172 -12.00 1.51 -9.09
N CYS A 173 -11.72 1.04 -7.87
CA CYS A 173 -11.90 -0.36 -7.47
C CYS A 173 -13.38 -0.80 -7.37
N GLY A 174 -14.30 0.15 -7.49
CA GLY A 174 -15.75 -0.07 -7.37
C GLY A 174 -16.31 0.13 -5.97
N SER A 175 -15.49 0.35 -4.94
CA SER A 175 -15.94 0.31 -3.52
C SER A 175 -15.73 1.58 -2.73
N GLY A 176 -15.42 2.67 -3.37
CA GLY A 176 -15.28 3.96 -2.68
C GLY A 176 -16.57 4.40 -1.99
N ALA A 177 -16.45 5.42 -1.12
CA ALA A 177 -17.57 6.13 -0.50
C ALA A 177 -18.56 5.23 0.30
N GLY A 178 -18.05 4.20 0.98
CA GLY A 178 -18.88 3.34 1.84
C GLY A 178 -19.62 2.22 1.13
N LEU A 179 -19.38 1.99 -0.16
CA LEU A 179 -19.99 0.90 -0.93
C LEU A 179 -19.36 -0.48 -0.67
N GLY A 180 -18.42 -0.59 0.28
CA GLY A 180 -17.65 -1.82 0.55
C GLY A 180 -18.43 -2.94 1.24
N THR A 181 -19.76 -2.91 1.29
CA THR A 181 -20.60 -3.93 1.91
C THR A 181 -21.12 -4.96 0.90
N ASP A 182 -21.55 -6.12 1.40
CA ASP A 182 -22.02 -7.22 0.54
C ASP A 182 -23.32 -6.89 -0.17
N GLU A 183 -24.19 -6.07 0.41
CA GLU A 183 -25.43 -5.61 -0.21
C GLU A 183 -25.17 -4.79 -1.49
N ASN A 184 -23.99 -4.20 -1.60
CA ASN A 184 -23.60 -3.40 -2.76
C ASN A 184 -22.74 -4.18 -3.77
N LEU A 185 -22.60 -5.50 -3.64
CA LEU A 185 -21.68 -6.30 -4.46
C LEU A 185 -21.92 -6.11 -5.95
N GLU A 186 -23.18 -6.18 -6.42
CA GLU A 186 -23.47 -5.99 -7.84
C GLU A 186 -23.08 -4.61 -8.35
N MET A 187 -23.38 -3.55 -7.58
CA MET A 187 -22.97 -2.18 -7.92
C MET A 187 -21.46 -2.04 -7.96
N ARG A 188 -20.75 -2.66 -7.03
CA ARG A 188 -19.28 -2.67 -6.98
C ARG A 188 -18.67 -3.36 -8.18
N LEU A 189 -19.18 -4.53 -8.55
CA LEU A 189 -18.70 -5.28 -9.72
C LEU A 189 -18.93 -4.51 -11.02
N ARG A 190 -20.07 -3.84 -11.17
CA ARG A 190 -20.35 -2.97 -12.32
C ARG A 190 -19.49 -1.70 -12.31
N GLY A 191 -19.38 -1.03 -11.17
CA GLY A 191 -18.58 0.19 -11.01
C GLY A 191 -17.08 -0.04 -11.19
N GLY A 192 -16.58 -1.22 -10.82
CA GLY A 192 -15.18 -1.64 -11.00
C GLY A 192 -14.84 -2.18 -12.39
N LEU A 193 -15.82 -2.40 -13.28
CA LEU A 193 -15.59 -2.99 -14.60
C LEU A 193 -14.50 -2.28 -15.43
N PRO A 194 -14.40 -0.94 -15.47
CA PRO A 194 -13.31 -0.27 -16.18
C PRO A 194 -11.92 -0.67 -15.64
N ARG A 195 -11.78 -0.83 -14.33
CA ARG A 195 -10.54 -1.32 -13.71
C ARG A 195 -10.28 -2.77 -14.07
N ALA A 196 -11.29 -3.62 -14.01
CA ALA A 196 -11.18 -5.02 -14.41
C ALA A 196 -10.72 -5.17 -15.87
N ASN A 197 -11.27 -4.37 -16.78
CA ASN A 197 -10.87 -4.37 -18.19
C ASN A 197 -9.39 -3.96 -18.37
N ALA A 198 -8.91 -2.99 -17.61
CA ALA A 198 -7.50 -2.59 -17.65
C ALA A 198 -6.56 -3.71 -17.17
N VAL A 199 -6.95 -4.44 -16.12
CA VAL A 199 -6.19 -5.60 -15.65
C VAL A 199 -6.26 -6.75 -16.65
N LYS A 200 -7.44 -7.03 -17.21
CA LYS A 200 -7.63 -8.05 -18.23
C LYS A 200 -6.73 -7.81 -19.44
N PHE A 201 -6.61 -6.56 -19.90
CA PHE A 201 -5.72 -6.19 -21.01
C PHE A 201 -4.27 -6.61 -20.74
N VAL A 202 -3.71 -6.30 -19.56
CA VAL A 202 -2.32 -6.67 -19.25
C VAL A 202 -2.16 -8.15 -18.94
N LYS A 203 -3.21 -8.81 -18.41
CA LYS A 203 -3.23 -10.25 -18.26
C LYS A 203 -3.11 -10.96 -19.62
N GLU A 204 -3.94 -10.58 -20.57
CA GLU A 204 -3.95 -11.17 -21.92
C GLU A 204 -2.65 -10.89 -22.67
N LYS A 205 -2.08 -9.70 -22.50
CA LYS A 205 -0.87 -9.27 -23.22
C LYS A 205 0.42 -9.80 -22.63
N TYR A 206 0.53 -9.87 -21.30
CA TYR A 206 1.79 -10.15 -20.60
C TYR A 206 1.71 -11.33 -19.64
N GLY A 207 0.53 -11.92 -19.47
CA GLY A 207 0.31 -13.01 -18.51
C GLY A 207 0.33 -12.53 -17.05
N VAL A 208 -0.10 -11.29 -16.78
CA VAL A 208 -0.19 -10.76 -15.41
C VAL A 208 -1.10 -11.67 -14.57
N ASN A 209 -0.61 -12.06 -13.38
CA ASN A 209 -1.31 -12.91 -12.43
C ASN A 209 -1.36 -12.33 -11.01
N PHE A 210 -0.81 -11.12 -10.81
CA PHE A 210 -0.83 -10.44 -9.51
C PHE A 210 -1.15 -8.95 -9.67
N LEU A 211 -2.18 -8.48 -8.95
CA LEU A 211 -2.56 -7.07 -8.86
C LEU A 211 -2.15 -6.51 -7.51
N GLY A 212 -1.08 -5.71 -7.50
CA GLY A 212 -0.62 -5.00 -6.32
C GLY A 212 -1.48 -3.80 -5.98
N CYS A 213 -1.73 -3.53 -4.70
CA CYS A 213 -2.40 -2.32 -4.23
C CYS A 213 -1.86 -1.90 -2.85
N ILE A 214 -2.22 -0.67 -2.41
CA ILE A 214 -1.77 -0.09 -1.14
C ILE A 214 -2.92 0.34 -0.22
N CYS A 215 -4.16 -0.03 -0.55
CA CYS A 215 -5.33 0.32 0.24
C CYS A 215 -6.05 -0.94 0.74
N ALA A 216 -6.42 -0.97 2.02
CA ALA A 216 -7.13 -2.10 2.61
C ALA A 216 -8.49 -2.37 1.94
N ILE A 217 -9.20 -1.30 1.53
CA ILE A 217 -10.45 -1.44 0.77
C ILE A 217 -10.20 -2.09 -0.59
N ASP A 218 -9.12 -1.72 -1.28
CA ASP A 218 -8.78 -2.37 -2.55
C ASP A 218 -8.49 -3.86 -2.36
N LYS A 219 -7.76 -4.22 -1.30
CA LYS A 219 -7.50 -5.64 -0.96
C LYS A 219 -8.76 -6.43 -0.64
N ALA A 220 -9.78 -5.77 -0.11
CA ALA A 220 -11.07 -6.41 0.19
C ALA A 220 -11.99 -6.51 -1.04
N THR A 221 -11.87 -5.60 -1.99
CA THR A 221 -12.89 -5.43 -3.04
C THR A 221 -12.42 -5.79 -4.44
N LEU A 222 -11.11 -5.74 -4.68
CA LEU A 222 -10.56 -6.18 -5.97
C LEU A 222 -10.58 -7.71 -6.16
N PRO A 223 -10.40 -8.59 -5.13
CA PRO A 223 -10.51 -10.02 -5.35
C PRO A 223 -11.83 -10.44 -6.01
N PRO A 224 -13.01 -10.16 -5.45
CA PRO A 224 -14.27 -10.54 -6.11
C PRO A 224 -14.46 -9.86 -7.48
N LEU A 225 -13.89 -8.67 -7.69
CA LEU A 225 -13.91 -8.01 -9.00
C LEU A 225 -13.05 -8.78 -10.04
N MET A 226 -11.87 -9.25 -9.62
CA MET A 226 -10.99 -10.05 -10.48
C MET A 226 -11.62 -11.40 -10.77
N ASP A 227 -12.13 -12.10 -9.77
CA ASP A 227 -12.77 -13.42 -9.94
C ASP A 227 -13.93 -13.35 -10.92
N TYR A 228 -14.74 -12.30 -10.87
CA TYR A 228 -15.93 -12.17 -11.70
C TYR A 228 -15.61 -11.79 -13.16
N TRP A 229 -14.67 -10.84 -13.39
CA TRP A 229 -14.44 -10.25 -14.72
C TRP A 229 -13.16 -10.71 -15.42
N VAL A 230 -12.16 -11.16 -14.67
CA VAL A 230 -10.79 -11.40 -15.19
C VAL A 230 -10.36 -12.86 -14.99
N GLY A 231 -10.68 -13.45 -13.84
CA GLY A 231 -10.20 -14.78 -13.42
C GLY A 231 -8.70 -14.78 -13.06
N ASP A 232 -8.27 -15.76 -12.29
CA ASP A 232 -6.87 -16.11 -11.98
C ASP A 232 -5.88 -14.93 -11.86
N VAL A 233 -6.24 -13.90 -11.08
CA VAL A 233 -5.37 -12.78 -10.72
C VAL A 233 -5.42 -12.62 -9.22
N GLU A 234 -4.33 -12.95 -8.56
CA GLU A 234 -4.15 -12.72 -7.11
C GLU A 234 -4.14 -11.21 -6.83
N VAL A 235 -4.76 -10.78 -5.72
CA VAL A 235 -4.71 -9.40 -5.25
C VAL A 235 -3.95 -9.35 -3.95
N GLY A 236 -2.91 -8.51 -3.88
CA GLY A 236 -2.10 -8.39 -2.67
C GLY A 236 -1.50 -7.00 -2.46
N GLY A 237 -0.84 -6.83 -1.32
CA GLY A 237 -0.21 -5.56 -0.96
C GLY A 237 1.20 -5.42 -1.52
N VAL A 238 1.62 -4.18 -1.83
CA VAL A 238 3.01 -3.89 -2.23
C VAL A 238 4.01 -4.40 -1.18
N HIS A 239 3.71 -4.25 0.11
CA HIS A 239 4.60 -4.71 1.18
C HIS A 239 4.55 -6.21 1.45
N GLU A 240 3.68 -6.94 0.80
CA GLU A 240 3.77 -8.40 0.70
C GLU A 240 4.92 -8.79 -0.24
N LEU A 241 4.99 -8.16 -1.40
CA LEU A 241 6.11 -8.33 -2.34
C LEU A 241 7.45 -7.89 -1.71
N VAL A 242 7.45 -6.78 -0.97
CA VAL A 242 8.61 -6.31 -0.20
C VAL A 242 9.07 -7.38 0.79
N GLY A 243 8.16 -7.90 1.62
CA GLY A 243 8.51 -8.87 2.63
C GLY A 243 8.99 -10.20 2.06
N ASN A 244 8.46 -10.60 0.91
CA ASN A 244 8.92 -11.82 0.22
C ASN A 244 10.34 -11.65 -0.31
N ALA A 245 10.63 -10.54 -0.97
CA ALA A 245 11.93 -10.28 -1.56
C ALA A 245 13.01 -9.87 -0.54
N LEU A 246 12.63 -9.37 0.65
CA LEU A 246 13.57 -8.84 1.64
C LEU A 246 14.55 -9.92 2.11
N ILE A 247 15.85 -9.62 2.05
CA ILE A 247 16.92 -10.44 2.61
C ILE A 247 17.15 -9.99 4.04
N MET A 248 16.83 -10.88 5.00
CA MET A 248 16.96 -10.58 6.43
C MET A 248 18.39 -10.81 6.92
N LYS A 249 18.83 -10.03 7.91
CA LYS A 249 20.12 -10.23 8.58
C LYS A 249 20.24 -11.63 9.17
N GLY A 250 21.31 -12.34 8.83
CA GLY A 250 21.54 -13.69 9.32
C GLY A 250 20.69 -14.77 8.66
N GLU A 251 19.87 -14.42 7.67
CA GLU A 251 19.11 -15.40 6.88
C GLU A 251 20.07 -16.31 6.12
N LYS A 252 19.98 -17.64 6.34
CA LYS A 252 20.84 -18.61 5.65
C LYS A 252 20.26 -18.96 4.29
N GLU A 253 19.05 -19.49 4.29
CA GLU A 253 18.28 -19.84 3.10
C GLU A 253 16.80 -19.71 3.44
N ARG A 254 16.04 -19.10 2.56
CA ARG A 254 14.62 -18.93 2.76
C ARG A 254 13.86 -19.76 1.75
N THR A 255 13.14 -20.75 2.22
CA THR A 255 12.39 -21.71 1.42
C THR A 255 10.89 -21.41 1.38
N THR A 256 10.41 -20.50 2.24
CA THR A 256 9.00 -20.12 2.30
C THR A 256 8.84 -18.60 2.26
N ASP A 257 7.68 -18.15 1.79
CA ASP A 257 7.28 -16.75 1.89
C ASP A 257 6.92 -16.37 3.35
N LEU A 258 6.47 -15.12 3.58
CA LEU A 258 6.08 -14.66 4.93
C LEU A 258 4.80 -15.33 5.46
N ARG A 259 4.02 -16.00 4.63
CA ARG A 259 2.84 -16.78 5.04
C ARG A 259 3.18 -18.23 5.36
N GLY A 260 4.37 -18.68 5.00
CA GLY A 260 4.83 -20.07 5.14
C GLY A 260 4.62 -20.90 3.88
N ASP A 261 4.16 -20.29 2.78
CA ASP A 261 4.03 -20.98 1.50
C ASP A 261 5.40 -21.18 0.85
N PRO A 262 5.66 -22.33 0.20
CA PRO A 262 6.94 -22.58 -0.46
C PRO A 262 7.27 -21.49 -1.50
N LEU A 263 8.49 -20.96 -1.42
CA LEU A 263 9.01 -20.10 -2.49
C LEU A 263 9.30 -20.96 -3.72
N PRO A 264 9.11 -20.41 -4.95
CA PRO A 264 9.45 -21.14 -6.16
C PRO A 264 10.95 -21.46 -6.16
N THR A 265 11.27 -22.70 -6.43
CA THR A 265 12.65 -23.14 -6.69
C THR A 265 13.01 -22.83 -8.14
N ASN A 266 14.27 -22.53 -8.42
CA ASN A 266 14.76 -22.27 -9.78
C ASN A 266 14.43 -23.38 -10.80
N GLU A 267 14.09 -24.59 -10.32
CA GLU A 267 13.67 -25.71 -11.17
C GLU A 267 12.17 -25.64 -11.57
N SER A 268 11.34 -24.91 -10.83
CA SER A 268 9.90 -24.79 -11.11
C SER A 268 9.55 -23.63 -12.04
N VAL A 269 10.47 -22.71 -12.28
CA VAL A 269 10.29 -21.57 -13.21
C VAL A 269 10.85 -21.92 -14.58
N LYS A 270 10.27 -22.89 -15.25
CA LYS A 270 10.46 -23.02 -16.71
C LYS A 270 9.58 -21.98 -17.38
N ILE A 271 10.16 -20.83 -17.68
CA ILE A 271 9.56 -19.84 -18.56
C ILE A 271 9.52 -20.45 -19.95
N GLU A 272 8.35 -20.83 -20.43
CA GLU A 272 8.15 -21.06 -21.86
C GLU A 272 8.32 -19.72 -22.57
N THR A 273 9.49 -19.52 -23.14
CA THR A 273 9.76 -18.42 -24.06
C THR A 273 9.05 -18.73 -25.37
N HIS A 274 7.94 -18.06 -25.62
CA HIS A 274 7.35 -17.95 -26.96
C HIS A 274 7.54 -16.55 -27.49
#